data_d389eda94e12dc2b860650403516319e
#
_entry.id   d389eda94e12dc2b860650403516319e
#
_cell.length_a   1.000
_cell.length_b   1.000
_cell.length_c   1.000
_cell.angle_alpha   90.00
_cell.angle_beta   90.00
_cell.angle_gamma   90.00
#
_symmetry.space_group_name_H-M   'P 1'
#
loop_
_entity.id
_entity.type
_entity.pdbx_description
1 polymer ?
#
loop_
_entity_poly.entity_id
_entity_poly.type
_entity_poly.pdbx_seq_one_letter_code
_entity_poly.pdbx_strand_id
1 'polypeptide(L)'
;MKKNFPNIRLRRLRNNSPIRNLIRENILSPHDLIQPIFIIEGKNKTEKIKSMPGILRMSIDVAIKEIKLLKKLGIQGVALFPSIEKKYKNNAGTESPLVDQLWRQPQCWVAKYGKDNR
;
A
#
# COMPACT_ATOMS: atom_id res chain seq x y z
N MET A 1 14.03 -48.15 13.22
CA MET A 1 12.73 -47.45 13.37
C MET A 1 12.44 -46.73 12.08
N LYS A 2 11.43 -47.13 11.31
CA LYS A 2 10.99 -46.43 10.11
C LYS A 2 10.23 -45.17 10.56
N LYS A 3 10.82 -44.01 10.34
CA LYS A 3 10.23 -42.72 10.66
C LYS A 3 9.38 -42.29 9.47
N ASN A 4 8.07 -42.50 9.51
CA ASN A 4 7.14 -42.18 8.42
C ASN A 4 6.65 -40.73 8.49
N PHE A 5 6.45 -40.14 7.31
CA PHE A 5 5.66 -38.92 7.17
C PHE A 5 4.24 -39.16 7.78
N PRO A 6 3.66 -38.22 8.57
CA PRO A 6 4.08 -36.82 8.75
C PRO A 6 5.01 -36.55 9.97
N ASN A 7 5.41 -37.56 10.73
CA ASN A 7 6.14 -37.42 11.99
C ASN A 7 7.57 -36.86 11.81
N ILE A 8 8.10 -36.90 10.58
CA ILE A 8 9.43 -36.36 10.26
C ILE A 8 9.27 -35.37 9.10
N ARG A 9 9.51 -34.10 9.38
CA ARG A 9 9.72 -33.08 8.37
C ARG A 9 11.22 -32.91 8.16
N LEU A 10 11.72 -33.32 7.01
CA LEU A 10 13.09 -33.08 6.62
C LEU A 10 13.26 -31.59 6.29
N ARG A 11 13.92 -30.85 7.19
CA ARG A 11 14.12 -29.39 7.04
C ARG A 11 15.60 -29.03 6.90
N ARG A 12 16.42 -29.87 6.28
CA ARG A 12 17.85 -29.63 6.11
C ARG A 12 18.16 -28.28 5.49
N LEU A 13 17.39 -27.90 4.46
CA LEU A 13 17.55 -26.63 3.76
C LEU A 13 17.04 -25.40 4.54
N ARG A 14 16.42 -25.61 5.71
CA ARG A 14 15.92 -24.52 6.57
C ARG A 14 16.63 -24.42 7.90
N ASN A 15 17.71 -25.19 8.08
CA ASN A 15 18.34 -25.35 9.38
C ASN A 15 19.07 -24.09 9.86
N ASN A 16 19.72 -23.38 8.94
CA ASN A 16 20.43 -22.15 9.26
C ASN A 16 20.16 -21.03 8.24
N SER A 17 20.51 -19.79 8.61
CA SER A 17 20.26 -18.60 7.78
C SER A 17 21.00 -18.63 6.45
N PRO A 18 22.31 -18.99 6.37
CA PRO A 18 23.03 -19.03 5.11
C PRO A 18 22.40 -19.95 4.07
N ILE A 19 22.01 -21.17 4.47
CA ILE A 19 21.36 -22.13 3.56
C ILE A 19 20.01 -21.60 3.09
N ARG A 20 19.20 -21.01 3.99
CA ARG A 20 17.93 -20.39 3.59
C ARG A 20 18.11 -19.28 2.57
N ASN A 21 19.13 -18.45 2.73
CA ASN A 21 19.42 -17.37 1.79
C ASN A 21 19.91 -17.90 0.43
N LEU A 22 20.70 -18.98 0.43
CA LEU A 22 21.23 -19.59 -0.80
C LEU A 22 20.12 -20.19 -1.68
N ILE A 23 19.09 -20.79 -1.07
CA ILE A 23 17.98 -21.45 -1.79
C ILE A 23 16.74 -20.58 -1.94
N ARG A 24 16.84 -19.28 -1.62
CA ARG A 24 15.74 -18.34 -1.67
C ARG A 24 15.37 -18.04 -3.13
N GLU A 25 14.19 -18.47 -3.55
CA GLU A 25 13.68 -18.23 -4.89
C GLU A 25 13.06 -16.81 -5.02
N ASN A 26 12.42 -16.34 -3.94
CA ASN A 26 11.75 -15.05 -3.91
C ASN A 26 12.44 -14.08 -2.94
N ILE A 27 12.75 -12.89 -3.42
CA ILE A 27 13.29 -11.79 -2.62
C ILE A 27 12.23 -10.71 -2.59
N LEU A 28 11.78 -10.32 -1.40
CA LEU A 28 10.89 -9.18 -1.22
C LEU A 28 11.71 -7.93 -0.97
N SER A 29 11.50 -6.92 -1.79
CA SER A 29 12.13 -5.61 -1.70
C SER A 29 11.07 -4.51 -1.49
N PRO A 30 11.45 -3.31 -1.02
CA PRO A 30 10.53 -2.17 -0.94
C PRO A 30 9.90 -1.81 -2.30
N HIS A 31 10.58 -2.11 -3.41
CA HIS A 31 10.10 -1.85 -4.77
C HIS A 31 8.91 -2.72 -5.17
N ASP A 32 8.73 -3.86 -4.49
CA ASP A 32 7.62 -4.79 -4.74
C ASP A 32 6.36 -4.43 -3.96
N LEU A 33 6.43 -3.37 -3.13
CA LEU A 33 5.36 -2.96 -2.24
C LEU A 33 4.54 -1.81 -2.81
N ILE A 34 3.23 -1.89 -2.62
CA ILE A 34 2.28 -0.82 -2.91
C ILE A 34 1.63 -0.39 -1.59
N GLN A 35 1.71 0.91 -1.26
CA GLN A 35 1.11 1.45 -0.05
C GLN A 35 -0.30 1.96 -0.32
N PRO A 36 -1.34 1.40 0.32
CA PRO A 36 -2.69 1.96 0.29
C PRO A 36 -2.76 3.22 1.17
N ILE A 37 -3.34 4.29 0.62
CA ILE A 37 -3.58 5.56 1.32
C ILE A 37 -5.05 5.89 1.22
N PHE A 38 -5.69 6.16 2.37
CA PHE A 38 -7.08 6.54 2.47
C PHE A 38 -7.20 8.06 2.53
N ILE A 39 -7.90 8.63 1.55
CA ILE A 39 -8.03 10.08 1.39
C ILE A 39 -9.40 10.55 1.90
N ILE A 40 -9.40 11.65 2.66
CA ILE A 40 -10.60 12.37 3.09
C ILE A 40 -10.55 13.82 2.63
N GLU A 41 -11.71 14.44 2.53
CA GLU A 41 -11.83 15.88 2.26
C GLU A 41 -11.35 16.72 3.45
N GLY A 42 -10.79 17.88 3.12
CA GLY A 42 -10.34 18.87 4.10
C GLY A 42 -8.87 19.23 3.93
N LYS A 43 -8.41 20.13 4.80
CA LYS A 43 -7.00 20.54 4.88
C LYS A 43 -6.42 20.12 6.22
N ASN A 44 -5.23 19.55 6.20
CA ASN A 44 -4.44 19.13 7.37
C ASN A 44 -5.23 18.24 8.36
N LYS A 45 -6.12 17.38 7.81
CA LYS A 45 -7.01 16.52 8.59
C LYS A 45 -6.51 15.08 8.57
N THR A 46 -6.56 14.43 9.73
CA THR A 46 -6.30 12.99 9.89
C THR A 46 -7.37 12.35 10.75
N GLU A 47 -7.81 11.16 10.39
CA GLU A 47 -8.85 10.40 11.11
C GLU A 47 -8.43 8.94 11.25
N LYS A 48 -8.61 8.37 12.43
CA LYS A 48 -8.32 6.95 12.68
C LYS A 48 -9.43 6.07 12.12
N ILE A 49 -9.06 4.98 11.48
CA ILE A 49 -10.00 3.96 11.01
C ILE A 49 -10.20 2.94 12.12
N LYS A 50 -11.42 2.88 12.70
CA LYS A 50 -11.72 1.99 13.83
C LYS A 50 -11.47 0.51 13.53
N SER A 51 -11.77 0.07 12.31
CA SER A 51 -11.60 -1.31 11.86
C SER A 51 -10.16 -1.68 11.46
N MET A 52 -9.27 -0.69 11.36
CA MET A 52 -7.88 -0.89 10.91
C MET A 52 -6.92 -0.15 11.85
N PRO A 53 -6.53 -0.78 12.99
CA PRO A 53 -5.60 -0.16 13.93
C PRO A 53 -4.29 0.24 13.26
N GLY A 54 -3.81 1.47 13.52
CA GLY A 54 -2.57 1.99 12.94
C GLY A 54 -2.70 2.63 11.56
N ILE A 55 -3.86 2.51 10.90
CA ILE A 55 -4.10 3.13 9.59
C ILE A 55 -4.95 4.38 9.76
N LEU A 56 -4.55 5.44 9.05
CA LEU A 56 -5.21 6.74 9.09
C LEU A 56 -5.84 7.07 7.74
N ARG A 57 -7.01 7.72 7.79
CA ARG A 57 -7.48 8.53 6.67
C ARG A 57 -6.83 9.90 6.78
N MET A 58 -6.43 10.48 5.67
CA MET A 58 -5.72 11.74 5.69
C MET A 58 -6.13 12.64 4.52
N SER A 59 -6.04 13.95 4.72
CA SER A 59 -6.25 14.92 3.66
C SER A 59 -5.11 14.88 2.65
N ILE A 60 -5.33 15.41 1.45
CA ILE A 60 -4.36 15.39 0.35
C ILE A 60 -3.01 16.01 0.77
N ASP A 61 -3.04 17.10 1.53
CA ASP A 61 -1.84 17.81 2.00
C ASP A 61 -0.95 16.91 2.88
N VAL A 62 -1.58 16.13 3.76
CA VAL A 62 -0.89 15.19 4.65
C VAL A 62 -0.39 13.97 3.85
N ALA A 63 -1.22 13.47 2.93
CA ALA A 63 -0.88 12.34 2.07
C ALA A 63 0.37 12.65 1.21
N ILE A 64 0.51 13.88 0.73
CA ILE A 64 1.69 14.32 -0.02
C ILE A 64 2.97 14.19 0.81
N LYS A 65 2.91 14.56 2.08
CA LYS A 65 4.07 14.44 2.99
C LYS A 65 4.42 12.97 3.22
N GLU A 66 3.41 12.13 3.44
CA GLU A 66 3.56 10.70 3.64
C GLU A 66 4.16 10.01 2.40
N ILE A 67 3.67 10.33 1.22
CA ILE A 67 4.19 9.78 -0.05
C ILE A 67 5.66 10.15 -0.27
N LYS A 68 6.08 11.37 0.08
CA LYS A 68 7.49 11.78 0.01
C LYS A 68 8.37 10.93 0.93
N LEU A 69 7.85 10.55 2.09
CA LEU A 69 8.53 9.69 3.05
C LEU A 69 8.62 8.25 2.53
N LEU A 70 7.52 7.71 2.00
CA LEU A 70 7.48 6.38 1.39
C LEU A 70 8.47 6.24 0.23
N LYS A 71 8.61 7.29 -0.60
CA LYS A 71 9.62 7.32 -1.66
C LYS A 71 11.04 7.18 -1.12
N LYS A 72 11.36 7.87 0.00
CA LYS A 72 12.67 7.75 0.65
C LYS A 72 12.93 6.34 1.18
N LEU A 73 11.87 5.62 1.57
CA LEU A 73 11.95 4.22 2.01
C LEU A 73 12.04 3.21 0.84
N GLY A 74 11.97 3.69 -0.40
CA GLY A 74 12.07 2.85 -1.59
C GLY A 74 10.74 2.30 -2.11
N ILE A 75 9.59 2.66 -1.50
CA ILE A 75 8.26 2.27 -1.97
C ILE A 75 7.89 3.18 -3.14
N GLN A 76 7.64 2.59 -4.31
CA GLN A 76 7.38 3.32 -5.55
C GLN A 76 5.91 3.38 -5.92
N GLY A 77 5.10 2.44 -5.43
CA GLY A 77 3.68 2.33 -5.72
C GLY A 77 2.80 2.83 -4.58
N VAL A 78 1.78 3.63 -4.93
CA VAL A 78 0.76 4.09 -3.98
C VAL A 78 -0.62 3.86 -4.58
N ALA A 79 -1.52 3.24 -3.80
CA ALA A 79 -2.92 3.08 -4.17
C ALA A 79 -3.78 4.05 -3.35
N LEU A 80 -4.52 4.94 -4.02
CA LEU A 80 -5.35 5.94 -3.37
C LEU A 80 -6.80 5.45 -3.25
N PHE A 81 -7.32 5.46 -2.04
CA PHE A 81 -8.70 5.09 -1.72
C PHE A 81 -9.46 6.30 -1.16
N PRO A 82 -10.36 6.91 -1.93
CA PRO A 82 -11.18 8.01 -1.43
C PRO A 82 -12.21 7.49 -0.43
N SER A 83 -12.39 8.22 0.68
CA SER A 83 -13.43 7.96 1.65
C SER A 83 -14.70 8.72 1.24
N ILE A 84 -15.68 8.00 0.70
CA ILE A 84 -16.95 8.55 0.24
C ILE A 84 -17.96 8.49 1.38
N GLU A 85 -18.66 9.58 1.64
CA GLU A 85 -19.76 9.60 2.60
C GLU A 85 -20.91 8.69 2.16
N LYS A 86 -21.60 8.10 3.15
CA LYS A 86 -22.67 7.13 2.91
C LYS A 86 -23.79 7.68 2.01
N LYS A 87 -24.07 8.98 2.07
CA LYS A 87 -25.10 9.64 1.25
C LYS A 87 -24.86 9.60 -0.26
N TYR A 88 -23.58 9.45 -0.67
CA TYR A 88 -23.17 9.38 -2.07
C TYR A 88 -22.94 7.93 -2.55
N LYS A 89 -23.09 6.95 -1.67
CA LYS A 89 -22.92 5.53 -2.04
C LYS A 89 -24.22 5.00 -2.61
N ASN A 90 -24.21 4.62 -3.87
CA ASN A 90 -25.28 3.88 -4.52
C ASN A 90 -24.80 2.49 -4.98
N ASN A 91 -25.74 1.59 -5.28
CA ASN A 91 -25.41 0.23 -5.74
C ASN A 91 -24.72 0.21 -7.12
N ALA A 92 -24.86 1.28 -7.90
CA ALA A 92 -24.26 1.41 -9.23
C ALA A 92 -22.84 2.00 -9.19
N GLY A 93 -22.38 2.53 -8.05
CA GLY A 93 -21.04 3.09 -7.90
C GLY A 93 -20.76 4.35 -8.75
N THR A 94 -21.82 5.00 -9.25
CA THR A 94 -21.71 6.07 -10.27
C THR A 94 -21.28 7.43 -9.72
N GLU A 95 -21.33 7.63 -8.40
CA GLU A 95 -21.18 8.94 -7.82
C GLU A 95 -20.05 9.02 -6.81
N SER A 96 -18.87 9.40 -7.26
CA SER A 96 -17.84 9.87 -6.37
C SER A 96 -17.28 11.21 -6.84
N PRO A 97 -17.85 12.36 -6.37
CA PRO A 97 -17.29 13.68 -6.66
C PRO A 97 -15.81 13.80 -6.28
N LEU A 98 -15.39 13.07 -5.25
CA LEU A 98 -13.99 12.99 -4.81
C LEU A 98 -13.08 12.26 -5.79
N VAL A 99 -13.57 11.23 -6.46
CA VAL A 99 -12.79 10.52 -7.48
C VAL A 99 -12.54 11.45 -8.66
N ASP A 100 -13.57 12.17 -9.11
CA ASP A 100 -13.44 13.15 -10.18
C ASP A 100 -12.52 14.32 -9.80
N GLN A 101 -12.59 14.80 -8.56
CA GLN A 101 -11.68 15.84 -8.07
C GLN A 101 -10.24 15.35 -7.94
N LEU A 102 -10.02 14.12 -7.50
CA LEU A 102 -8.67 13.52 -7.43
C LEU A 102 -8.07 13.32 -8.83
N TRP A 103 -8.89 12.89 -9.81
CA TRP A 103 -8.43 12.69 -11.20
C TRP A 103 -8.23 13.99 -11.95
N ARG A 104 -9.04 15.02 -11.68
CA ARG A 104 -8.96 16.32 -12.33
C ARG A 104 -7.89 17.25 -11.78
N GLN A 105 -7.36 16.96 -10.57
CA GLN A 105 -6.24 17.76 -10.07
C GLN A 105 -4.96 17.42 -10.85
N PRO A 106 -4.27 18.45 -11.42
CA PRO A 106 -3.02 18.25 -12.18
C PRO A 106 -1.88 17.66 -11.33
N GLN A 107 -2.14 17.37 -10.07
CA GLN A 107 -1.24 16.77 -9.09
C GLN A 107 -1.52 15.27 -8.87
N CYS A 108 -2.33 14.63 -9.71
CA CYS A 108 -2.48 13.18 -9.67
C CYS A 108 -1.10 12.53 -9.90
N TRP A 109 -0.59 11.91 -8.87
CA TRP A 109 0.81 11.56 -8.65
C TRP A 109 1.41 10.63 -9.69
N VAL A 110 0.60 9.86 -10.38
CA VAL A 110 1.05 8.96 -11.44
C VAL A 110 1.61 9.73 -12.65
N ALA A 111 1.05 10.93 -12.94
CA ALA A 111 1.50 11.73 -14.09
C ALA A 111 2.80 12.50 -13.81
N LYS A 112 3.09 12.83 -12.56
CA LYS A 112 4.25 13.67 -12.20
C LYS A 112 5.52 12.86 -11.95
N TYR A 113 5.39 11.60 -11.53
CA TYR A 113 6.53 10.73 -11.30
C TYR A 113 7.00 9.97 -12.55
N GLY A 114 6.16 9.87 -13.60
CA GLY A 114 6.52 9.25 -14.87
C GLY A 114 7.23 10.17 -15.87
N LYS A 115 7.33 11.48 -15.60
CA LYS A 115 7.94 12.46 -16.53
C LYS A 115 9.38 12.86 -16.19
N ASP A 116 9.87 12.54 -15.01
CA ASP A 116 11.23 12.96 -14.59
C ASP A 116 12.32 11.90 -14.80
N ASN A 117 12.04 10.82 -15.55
CA ASN A 117 13.04 9.81 -15.91
C ASN A 117 13.07 9.57 -17.43
N ARG A 118 13.31 10.60 -18.22
CA ARG A 118 13.88 10.47 -19.59
C ARG A 118 14.85 11.59 -19.88
#